data_5d35c4586d9420c65a085904e47f3f08
#
_entry.id   5d35c4586d9420c65a085904e47f3f08
#
_cell.length_a   1.000
_cell.length_b   1.000
_cell.length_c   1.000
_cell.angle_alpha   90.00
_cell.angle_beta   90.00
_cell.angle_gamma   90.00
#
_symmetry.space_group_name_H-M   'P 1'
#
loop_
_entity.id
_entity.type
_entity.pdbx_description
1 polymer ?
#
loop_
_entity_poly.entity_id
_entity_poly.type
_entity_poly.pdbx_seq_one_letter_code
_entity_poly.pdbx_strand_id
1 'polypeptide(L)'
;MPRHITAPTQIPGPGGKTIEEHVGRVHTGTASVSVAHMVAPPGWHEPAQTPAFDEVTIVLRGTMRVEHAGGHLDIGPGETVLCEAGERVRYLNPADAACEYWAVCAPAFSPETARREA
;
A
#
# COMPACT_ATOMS: atom_id res chain seq x y z
N MET A 1 7.28 13.19 22.98
CA MET A 1 5.98 12.75 23.54
C MET A 1 5.35 11.70 22.61
N PRO A 2 5.02 10.52 23.10
CA PRO A 2 4.27 9.57 22.30
C PRO A 2 2.90 10.13 21.91
N ARG A 3 2.42 9.74 20.72
CA ARG A 3 1.09 10.14 20.24
C ARG A 3 0.23 8.89 20.16
N HIS A 4 -0.91 8.92 20.84
CA HIS A 4 -1.86 7.82 20.83
C HIS A 4 -2.87 8.02 19.70
N ILE A 5 -2.78 7.20 18.66
CA ILE A 5 -3.67 7.28 17.49
C ILE A 5 -4.85 6.34 17.78
N THR A 6 -6.01 6.92 18.06
CA THR A 6 -7.21 6.15 18.44
C THR A 6 -8.08 5.77 17.25
N ALA A 7 -7.92 6.45 16.12
CA ALA A 7 -8.67 6.17 14.90
C ALA A 7 -7.90 6.71 13.70
N PRO A 8 -8.00 6.04 12.51
CA PRO A 8 -7.34 6.51 11.31
C PRO A 8 -8.14 7.58 10.58
N THR A 9 -7.52 8.19 9.55
CA THR A 9 -8.23 8.99 8.55
C THR A 9 -8.50 8.12 7.33
N GLN A 10 -9.76 8.13 6.86
CA GLN A 10 -10.14 7.47 5.61
C GLN A 10 -9.62 8.30 4.44
N ILE A 11 -8.92 7.64 3.52
CA ILE A 11 -8.39 8.26 2.31
C ILE A 11 -9.02 7.56 1.11
N PRO A 12 -9.51 8.31 0.08
CA PRO A 12 -10.02 7.68 -1.13
C PRO A 12 -8.93 6.85 -1.82
N GLY A 13 -9.23 5.60 -2.14
CA GLY A 13 -8.31 4.70 -2.81
C GLY A 13 -8.68 4.45 -4.26
N PRO A 14 -7.70 4.19 -5.14
CA PRO A 14 -7.99 3.85 -6.53
C PRO A 14 -8.73 2.53 -6.63
N GLY A 15 -9.70 2.44 -7.53
CA GLY A 15 -10.39 1.19 -7.84
C GLY A 15 -11.27 0.65 -6.72
N GLY A 16 -11.72 1.50 -5.78
CA GLY A 16 -12.58 1.07 -4.69
C GLY A 16 -11.85 0.48 -3.49
N LYS A 17 -10.53 0.57 -3.45
CA LYS A 17 -9.72 0.14 -2.31
C LYS A 17 -10.02 1.03 -1.10
N THR A 18 -10.15 0.40 0.08
CA THR A 18 -10.27 1.12 1.35
C THR A 18 -8.87 1.42 1.88
N ILE A 19 -8.64 2.68 2.27
CA ILE A 19 -7.38 3.12 2.86
C ILE A 19 -7.68 3.83 4.17
N GLU A 20 -7.07 3.34 5.26
CA GLU A 20 -7.17 3.93 6.58
C GLU A 20 -5.76 4.30 7.03
N GLU A 21 -5.41 5.57 6.92
CA GLU A 21 -4.08 6.06 7.31
C GLU A 21 -4.05 6.30 8.81
N HIS A 22 -3.19 5.57 9.51
CA HIS A 22 -2.96 5.73 10.94
C HIS A 22 -1.86 6.74 11.22
N VAL A 23 -0.77 6.69 10.45
CA VAL A 23 0.36 7.61 10.53
C VAL A 23 0.71 8.03 9.11
N GLY A 24 0.97 9.31 8.91
CA GLY A 24 1.38 9.81 7.60
C GLY A 24 1.08 11.28 7.44
N ARG A 25 1.18 11.76 6.21
CA ARG A 25 1.08 13.19 5.90
C ARG A 25 -0.31 13.76 6.19
N VAL A 26 -1.36 12.95 6.03
CA VAL A 26 -2.74 13.41 6.20
C VAL A 26 -3.16 13.32 7.67
N HIS A 27 -3.01 12.16 8.29
CA HIS A 27 -3.55 11.95 9.65
C HIS A 27 -2.72 12.62 10.73
N THR A 28 -1.40 12.52 10.65
CA THR A 28 -0.51 12.99 11.71
C THR A 28 0.48 14.08 11.27
N GLY A 29 0.51 14.43 9.98
CA GLY A 29 1.49 15.37 9.44
C GLY A 29 2.91 14.83 9.41
N THR A 30 3.07 13.50 9.40
CA THR A 30 4.36 12.85 9.45
C THR A 30 4.90 12.63 8.03
N ALA A 31 6.13 13.09 7.78
CA ALA A 31 6.75 12.98 6.46
C ALA A 31 7.74 11.80 6.36
N SER A 32 8.23 11.27 7.49
CA SER A 32 9.27 10.24 7.48
C SER A 32 8.72 8.83 7.22
N VAL A 33 7.47 8.57 7.56
CA VAL A 33 6.86 7.25 7.42
C VAL A 33 5.35 7.37 7.33
N SER A 34 4.72 6.48 6.59
CA SER A 34 3.27 6.31 6.64
C SER A 34 2.92 4.85 6.94
N VAL A 35 1.82 4.66 7.67
CA VAL A 35 1.29 3.35 8.06
C VAL A 35 -0.20 3.37 7.79
N ALA A 36 -0.66 2.52 6.89
CA ALA A 36 -2.05 2.46 6.50
C ALA A 36 -2.56 1.02 6.46
N HIS A 37 -3.77 0.84 6.97
CA HIS A 37 -4.50 -0.41 6.83
C HIS A 37 -5.36 -0.32 5.57
N MET A 38 -5.32 -1.36 4.75
CA MET A 38 -5.97 -1.34 3.44
C MET A 38 -6.76 -2.61 3.20
N VAL A 39 -7.85 -2.47 2.44
CA VAL A 39 -8.62 -3.60 1.93
C VAL A 39 -8.82 -3.40 0.43
N ALA A 40 -8.27 -4.33 -0.36
CA ALA A 40 -8.43 -4.35 -1.80
C ALA A 40 -9.57 -5.31 -2.15
N PRO A 41 -10.63 -4.86 -2.84
CA PRO A 41 -11.75 -5.73 -3.20
C PRO A 41 -11.33 -6.80 -4.21
N PRO A 42 -12.14 -7.86 -4.39
CA PRO A 42 -11.87 -8.87 -5.42
C PRO A 42 -11.68 -8.23 -6.80
N GLY A 43 -10.67 -8.68 -7.53
CA GLY A 43 -10.38 -8.16 -8.87
C GLY A 43 -9.76 -6.76 -8.92
N TRP A 44 -9.45 -6.18 -7.76
CA TRP A 44 -8.87 -4.84 -7.70
C TRP A 44 -7.51 -4.77 -8.39
N HIS A 45 -7.26 -3.68 -9.08
CA HIS A 45 -5.94 -3.35 -9.62
C HIS A 45 -5.77 -1.83 -9.67
N GLU A 46 -4.51 -1.40 -9.71
CA GLU A 46 -4.16 0.01 -9.89
C GLU A 46 -3.10 0.15 -10.98
N PRO A 47 -2.86 1.38 -11.49
CA PRO A 47 -1.78 1.59 -12.45
C PRO A 47 -0.42 1.25 -11.84
N ALA A 48 0.53 0.87 -12.71
CA ALA A 48 1.91 0.69 -12.29
C ALA A 48 2.46 2.01 -11.74
N GLN A 49 3.45 1.90 -10.86
CA GLN A 49 4.09 3.06 -10.23
C GLN A 49 5.58 2.83 -10.09
N THR A 50 6.34 3.91 -10.01
CA THR A 50 7.78 3.89 -9.71
C THR A 50 8.01 4.82 -8.54
N PRO A 51 7.70 4.35 -7.30
CA PRO A 51 7.66 5.25 -6.15
C PRO A 51 9.02 5.78 -5.73
N ALA A 52 9.01 6.96 -5.11
CA ALA A 52 10.19 7.54 -4.47
C ALA A 52 10.32 7.12 -3.01
N PHE A 53 9.58 6.12 -2.58
CA PHE A 53 9.62 5.56 -1.21
C PHE A 53 9.81 4.06 -1.26
N ASP A 54 10.37 3.51 -0.17
CA ASP A 54 10.31 2.07 0.07
C ASP A 54 8.91 1.73 0.58
N GLU A 55 8.35 0.62 0.12
CA GLU A 55 7.04 0.18 0.59
C GLU A 55 7.10 -1.24 1.09
N VAL A 56 6.63 -1.44 2.32
CA VAL A 56 6.47 -2.75 2.94
C VAL A 56 4.98 -3.08 2.98
N THR A 57 4.60 -4.17 2.32
CA THR A 57 3.22 -4.66 2.36
C THR A 57 3.19 -5.93 3.19
N ILE A 58 2.33 -5.95 4.22
CA ILE A 58 2.15 -7.09 5.12
C ILE A 58 0.73 -7.59 4.96
N VAL A 59 0.56 -8.78 4.37
CA VAL A 59 -0.77 -9.33 4.10
C VAL A 59 -1.30 -10.03 5.35
N LEU A 60 -2.52 -9.69 5.72
CA LEU A 60 -3.23 -10.28 6.85
C LEU A 60 -4.20 -11.36 6.38
N ARG A 61 -4.87 -11.14 5.25
CA ARG A 61 -5.89 -12.02 4.71
C ARG A 61 -5.98 -11.85 3.20
N GLY A 62 -6.23 -12.93 2.47
CA GLY A 62 -6.27 -12.90 1.02
C GLY A 62 -4.88 -12.97 0.40
N THR A 63 -4.75 -12.53 -0.84
CA THR A 63 -3.48 -12.55 -1.58
C THR A 63 -3.29 -11.24 -2.32
N MET A 64 -2.09 -10.67 -2.19
CA MET A 64 -1.68 -9.50 -2.98
C MET A 64 -0.71 -9.97 -4.06
N ARG A 65 -0.98 -9.62 -5.31
CA ARG A 65 -0.02 -9.84 -6.40
C ARG A 65 0.76 -8.57 -6.66
N VAL A 66 2.08 -8.70 -6.78
CA VAL A 66 2.98 -7.62 -7.16
C VAL A 66 3.66 -7.99 -8.46
N GLU A 67 3.35 -7.26 -9.52
CA GLU A 67 4.04 -7.40 -10.81
C GLU A 67 5.28 -6.52 -10.82
N HIS A 68 6.37 -7.03 -11.37
CA HIS A 68 7.65 -6.35 -11.48
C HIS A 68 8.35 -6.76 -12.78
N ALA A 69 9.55 -6.23 -13.04
CA ALA A 69 10.24 -6.46 -14.30
C ALA A 69 10.54 -7.94 -14.59
N GLY A 70 10.75 -8.74 -13.53
CA GLY A 70 11.08 -10.17 -13.67
C GLY A 70 9.86 -11.10 -13.62
N GLY A 71 8.64 -10.58 -13.52
CA GLY A 71 7.42 -11.40 -13.43
C GLY A 71 6.47 -10.91 -12.35
N HIS A 72 6.02 -11.81 -11.47
CA HIS A 72 5.17 -11.41 -10.35
C HIS A 72 5.42 -12.27 -9.12
N LEU A 73 5.02 -11.73 -7.97
CA LEU A 73 5.02 -12.40 -6.68
C LEU A 73 3.60 -12.41 -6.13
N ASP A 74 3.17 -13.51 -5.54
CA ASP A 74 1.91 -13.60 -4.82
C ASP A 74 2.21 -13.71 -3.33
N ILE A 75 1.71 -12.74 -2.57
CA ILE A 75 1.98 -12.57 -1.15
C ILE A 75 0.74 -13.01 -0.40
N GLY A 76 0.87 -14.07 0.39
CA GLY A 76 -0.24 -14.64 1.17
C GLY A 76 -0.25 -14.17 2.62
N PRO A 77 -1.25 -14.64 3.42
CA PRO A 77 -1.39 -14.22 4.80
C PRO A 77 -0.13 -14.49 5.64
N GLY A 78 0.28 -13.48 6.41
CA GLY A 78 1.48 -13.55 7.24
C GLY A 78 2.78 -13.31 6.49
N GLU A 79 2.71 -13.10 5.17
CA GLU A 79 3.87 -12.83 4.33
C GLU A 79 4.02 -11.34 4.06
N THR A 80 5.23 -10.94 3.70
CA THR A 80 5.59 -9.54 3.50
C THR A 80 6.36 -9.38 2.20
N VAL A 81 6.12 -8.30 1.48
CA VAL A 81 6.93 -7.90 0.34
C VAL A 81 7.52 -6.52 0.57
N LEU A 82 8.81 -6.37 0.25
CA LEU A 82 9.50 -5.08 0.25
C LEU A 82 9.75 -4.67 -1.19
N CYS A 83 9.20 -3.52 -1.59
CA CYS A 83 9.50 -2.89 -2.87
C CYS A 83 10.34 -1.65 -2.59
N GLU A 84 11.58 -1.64 -3.06
CA GLU A 84 12.48 -0.52 -2.82
C GLU A 84 12.19 0.65 -3.76
N ALA A 85 12.48 1.86 -3.31
CA ALA A 85 12.27 3.08 -4.09
C ALA A 85 12.94 2.99 -5.45
N GLY A 86 12.28 3.51 -6.49
CA GLY A 86 12.79 3.51 -7.84
C GLY A 86 12.48 2.26 -8.66
N GLU A 87 11.88 1.25 -8.05
CA GLU A 87 11.46 0.04 -8.74
C GLU A 87 10.05 0.19 -9.29
N ARG A 88 9.85 -0.17 -10.57
CA ARG A 88 8.51 -0.13 -11.18
C ARG A 88 7.74 -1.37 -10.79
N VAL A 89 6.60 -1.19 -10.14
CA VAL A 89 5.75 -2.27 -9.64
C VAL A 89 4.27 -1.97 -9.91
N ARG A 90 3.45 -3.02 -9.91
CA ARG A 90 2.00 -2.88 -9.99
C ARG A 90 1.36 -3.84 -9.00
N TYR A 91 0.49 -3.29 -8.15
CA TYR A 91 -0.24 -4.07 -7.14
C TYR A 91 -1.62 -4.42 -7.68
N LEU A 92 -2.05 -5.66 -7.46
CA LEU A 92 -3.40 -6.11 -7.83
C LEU A 92 -3.85 -7.28 -6.97
N ASN A 93 -5.17 -7.46 -6.90
CA ASN A 93 -5.79 -8.61 -6.25
C ASN A 93 -6.54 -9.42 -7.31
N PRO A 94 -5.93 -10.45 -7.90
CA PRO A 94 -6.58 -11.22 -8.98
C PRO A 94 -7.60 -12.24 -8.48
N ALA A 95 -7.70 -12.44 -7.15
CA ALA A 95 -8.58 -13.44 -6.56
C ALA A 95 -10.03 -12.94 -6.46
N ASP A 96 -10.93 -13.86 -6.10
CA ASP A 96 -12.35 -13.57 -5.89
C ASP A 96 -12.69 -13.26 -4.42
N ALA A 97 -11.67 -13.06 -3.59
CA ALA A 97 -11.79 -12.67 -2.20
C ALA A 97 -11.02 -11.37 -1.95
N ALA A 98 -11.47 -10.58 -0.96
CA ALA A 98 -10.77 -9.35 -0.60
C ALA A 98 -9.38 -9.65 -0.01
N CYS A 99 -8.45 -8.70 -0.20
CA CYS A 99 -7.12 -8.76 0.38
C CYS A 99 -6.99 -7.66 1.43
N GLU A 100 -6.73 -8.05 2.67
CA GLU A 100 -6.53 -7.13 3.79
C GLU A 100 -5.04 -7.09 4.14
N TYR A 101 -4.47 -5.89 4.25
CA TYR A 101 -3.03 -5.74 4.46
C TYR A 101 -2.68 -4.40 5.09
N TRP A 102 -1.45 -4.33 5.63
CA TRP A 102 -0.82 -3.08 6.05
C TRP A 102 0.19 -2.65 5.00
N ALA A 103 0.23 -1.35 4.71
CA ALA A 103 1.24 -0.75 3.85
C ALA A 103 2.02 0.28 4.67
N VAL A 104 3.36 0.13 4.68
CA VAL A 104 4.28 1.03 5.36
C VAL A 104 5.18 1.64 4.30
N CYS A 105 5.19 2.97 4.19
CA CYS A 105 6.02 3.69 3.22
C CYS A 105 7.01 4.60 3.97
N ALA A 106 8.26 4.61 3.52
CA ALA A 106 9.31 5.46 4.05
C ALA A 106 10.16 6.04 2.91
N PRO A 107 10.17 7.37 2.72
CA PRO A 107 9.34 8.39 3.39
C PRO A 107 7.84 8.18 3.18
N ALA A 108 7.04 8.92 3.92
CA ALA A 108 5.59 8.76 3.92
C ALA A 108 4.99 8.87 2.52
N PHE A 109 3.94 8.07 2.27
CA PHE A 109 3.19 8.12 1.01
C PHE A 109 2.66 9.52 0.72
N SER A 110 2.75 9.93 -0.54
CA SER A 110 1.97 11.02 -1.11
C SER A 110 1.64 10.66 -2.57
N PRO A 111 0.56 11.22 -3.15
CA PRO A 111 0.27 10.96 -4.57
C PRO A 111 1.43 11.35 -5.49
N GLU A 112 2.14 12.43 -5.18
CA GLU A 112 3.26 12.91 -5.99
C GLU A 112 4.44 11.94 -5.95
N THR A 113 4.74 11.35 -4.79
CA THR A 113 5.87 10.44 -4.63
C THR A 113 5.56 9.02 -5.05
N ALA A 114 4.30 8.64 -5.15
CA ALA A 114 3.89 7.34 -5.67
C ALA A 114 4.20 7.20 -7.17
N ARG A 115 4.12 8.30 -7.93
CA ARG A 115 4.45 8.34 -9.35
C ARG A 115 3.70 7.29 -10.16
N ARG A 116 2.38 7.23 -9.96
CA ARG A 116 1.52 6.31 -10.71
C ARG A 116 1.47 6.70 -12.17
N GLU A 117 1.48 5.69 -13.03
CA GLU A 117 1.35 5.89 -14.48
C GLU A 117 -0.11 6.22 -14.82
N ALA A 118 -0.28 6.88 -15.94
CA ALA A 118 -1.61 7.28 -16.43
C ALA A 118 -2.45 6.05 -16.85
#